data_c5c4bfa7cb340abbdf4536ec298d85da
#
_entry.id   c5c4bfa7cb340abbdf4536ec298d85da
#
_cell.length_a   1.000
_cell.length_b   1.000
_cell.length_c   1.000
_cell.angle_alpha   90.00
_cell.angle_beta   90.00
_cell.angle_gamma   90.00
#
_symmetry.space_group_name_H-M   'P 1'
#
loop_
_entity.id
_entity.type
_entity.pdbx_description
1 polymer ?
#
loop_
_entity_poly.entity_id
_entity_poly.type
_entity_poly.pdbx_seq_one_letter_code
_entity_poly.pdbx_strand_id
1 'polypeptide(L)'
;MTTSNNTKPEIDAPEGPAPSELEIVDITVGDGDEAQASSTVNVHYLGVSYDTGAEFDSSWSRGEPINFPLSNLIRGWQEGIPGMKVGGRRKLICPPALAYGPAGSGHPLSGQTLIFVIDLLGVK
;
A
#
# COMPACT_ATOMS: atom_id res chain seq x y z
N MET A 1 -5.88 0.91 24.59
CA MET A 1 -5.89 1.28 23.84
C MET A 1 -5.44 1.25 22.83
N THR A 2 -5.41 1.05 22.31
CA THR A 2 -4.96 1.14 21.38
C THR A 2 -4.94 1.73 20.64
N THR A 3 -4.80 1.86 20.44
CA THR A 3 -4.81 2.62 19.67
C THR A 3 -4.42 2.44 18.41
N SER A 4 -5.30 2.37 17.65
CA SER A 4 -4.98 2.36 16.33
C SER A 4 -4.22 3.56 16.04
N ASN A 5 -3.14 3.32 15.58
CA ASN A 5 -2.26 4.29 15.34
C ASN A 5 -2.37 4.73 13.92
N ASN A 6 -3.32 5.57 13.64
CA ASN A 6 -3.51 6.09 12.30
C ASN A 6 -2.58 7.26 11.99
N THR A 7 -1.45 7.32 12.67
CA THR A 7 -0.45 8.33 12.36
C THR A 7 0.37 7.91 11.16
N LYS A 8 0.80 8.88 10.37
CA LYS A 8 1.61 8.64 9.19
C LYS A 8 2.85 7.85 9.56
N PRO A 9 3.08 6.68 8.93
CA PRO A 9 4.25 5.88 9.22
C PRO A 9 5.51 6.47 8.61
N GLU A 10 6.65 5.98 9.10
CA GLU A 10 7.92 6.21 8.45
C GLU A 10 8.34 4.91 7.79
N ILE A 11 8.90 5.01 6.60
CA ILE A 11 9.43 3.85 5.88
C ILE A 11 10.94 3.99 5.83
N ASP A 12 11.63 3.04 6.45
CA ASP A 12 13.08 3.02 6.42
C ASP A 12 13.57 2.73 5.00
N ALA A 13 14.71 3.32 4.64
CA ALA A 13 15.32 3.04 3.36
C ALA A 13 15.63 1.55 3.27
N PRO A 14 15.17 0.88 2.21
CA PRO A 14 15.42 -0.54 2.08
C PRO A 14 16.88 -0.83 1.77
N GLU A 15 17.33 -2.02 2.16
CA GLU A 15 18.68 -2.48 1.86
C GLU A 15 18.60 -3.63 0.87
N GLY A 16 19.61 -3.70 0.01
CA GLY A 16 19.71 -4.77 -0.96
C GLY A 16 18.83 -4.56 -2.19
N PRO A 17 18.80 -5.54 -3.08
CA PRO A 17 18.05 -5.41 -4.33
C PRO A 17 16.55 -5.48 -4.09
N ALA A 18 15.78 -4.82 -4.96
CA ALA A 18 14.34 -4.86 -4.90
C ALA A 18 13.84 -6.27 -5.18
N PRO A 19 12.76 -6.71 -4.50
CA PRO A 19 12.20 -8.03 -4.77
C PRO A 19 11.58 -8.09 -6.16
N SER A 20 11.57 -9.29 -6.74
CA SER A 20 10.96 -9.54 -8.05
C SER A 20 9.49 -9.91 -7.94
N GLU A 21 9.00 -10.15 -6.74
CA GLU A 21 7.62 -10.54 -6.48
C GLU A 21 7.03 -9.64 -5.40
N LEU A 22 5.71 -9.59 -5.34
CA LEU A 22 5.01 -8.85 -4.29
C LEU A 22 5.41 -9.38 -2.92
N GLU A 23 5.83 -8.48 -2.04
CA GLU A 23 6.07 -8.83 -0.63
C GLU A 23 5.01 -8.17 0.23
N ILE A 24 4.48 -8.93 1.17
CA ILE A 24 3.43 -8.51 2.08
C ILE A 24 3.94 -8.70 3.50
N VAL A 25 3.95 -7.62 4.28
CA VAL A 25 4.38 -7.67 5.67
C VAL A 25 3.30 -7.02 6.53
N ASP A 26 2.70 -7.80 7.43
CA ASP A 26 1.75 -7.24 8.39
C ASP A 26 2.51 -6.57 9.52
N ILE A 27 2.29 -5.27 9.66
CA ILE A 27 2.86 -4.49 10.76
C ILE A 27 1.94 -4.60 11.97
N THR A 28 0.64 -4.45 11.74
CA THR A 28 -0.40 -4.62 12.75
C THR A 28 -1.53 -5.43 12.13
N VAL A 29 -1.98 -6.45 12.81
CA VAL A 29 -3.14 -7.22 12.37
C VAL A 29 -4.36 -6.63 13.04
N GLY A 30 -5.33 -6.18 12.21
CA GLY A 30 -6.59 -5.66 12.74
C GLY A 30 -7.51 -6.77 13.20
N ASP A 31 -8.61 -6.39 13.82
CA ASP A 31 -9.62 -7.33 14.30
C ASP A 31 -11.02 -7.02 13.75
N GLY A 32 -11.12 -6.09 12.83
CA GLY A 32 -12.41 -5.76 12.20
C GLY A 32 -12.70 -6.61 10.98
N ASP A 33 -13.57 -6.10 10.12
CA ASP A 33 -13.98 -6.82 8.90
C ASP A 33 -12.79 -7.04 7.98
N GLU A 34 -12.80 -8.17 7.29
CA GLU A 34 -11.74 -8.56 6.40
C GLU A 34 -12.01 -8.09 4.97
N ALA A 35 -11.01 -7.50 4.33
CA ALA A 35 -11.10 -7.08 2.94
C ALA A 35 -11.07 -8.29 2.01
N GLN A 36 -11.94 -8.26 1.01
CA GLN A 36 -12.02 -9.27 -0.05
C GLN A 36 -11.57 -8.64 -1.37
N ALA A 37 -11.32 -9.47 -2.36
CA ALA A 37 -10.87 -8.99 -3.67
C ALA A 37 -11.87 -8.03 -4.32
N SER A 38 -13.16 -8.20 -4.02
CA SER A 38 -14.22 -7.36 -4.58
C SER A 38 -14.59 -6.17 -3.69
N SER A 39 -13.89 -5.97 -2.58
CA SER A 39 -14.25 -4.94 -1.63
C SER A 39 -13.94 -3.54 -2.13
N THR A 40 -14.73 -2.58 -1.65
CA THR A 40 -14.34 -1.17 -1.66
C THR A 40 -13.68 -0.89 -0.32
N VAL A 41 -12.50 -0.30 -0.36
CA VAL A 41 -11.71 -0.08 0.85
C VAL A 41 -11.57 1.39 1.14
N ASN A 42 -11.59 1.72 2.45
CA ASN A 42 -11.28 3.04 2.95
C ASN A 42 -9.93 2.94 3.65
N VAL A 43 -8.94 3.65 3.15
CA VAL A 43 -7.55 3.49 3.60
C VAL A 43 -6.83 4.82 3.72
N HIS A 44 -5.90 4.88 4.67
CA HIS A 44 -4.77 5.80 4.60
C HIS A 44 -3.59 5.03 4.02
N TYR A 45 -2.75 5.71 3.27
CA TYR A 45 -1.56 5.07 2.69
C TYR A 45 -0.42 6.06 2.48
N LEU A 46 0.78 5.50 2.50
CA LEU A 46 2.02 6.21 2.17
C LEU A 46 2.74 5.37 1.13
N GLY A 47 3.15 5.99 0.03
CA GLY A 47 3.93 5.33 -1.02
C GLY A 47 5.27 6.01 -1.20
N VAL A 48 6.33 5.21 -1.25
CA VAL A 48 7.69 5.69 -1.50
C VAL A 48 8.36 4.85 -2.58
N SER A 49 9.33 5.45 -3.27
CA SER A 49 10.15 4.73 -4.22
C SER A 49 11.13 3.83 -3.48
N TYR A 50 11.27 2.58 -3.92
CA TYR A 50 12.22 1.64 -3.32
C TYR A 50 13.65 2.16 -3.44
N ASP A 51 14.01 2.69 -4.61
CA ASP A 51 15.39 3.07 -4.89
C ASP A 51 15.84 4.34 -4.18
N THR A 52 14.94 5.30 -4.00
CA THR A 52 15.31 6.62 -3.47
C THR A 52 14.73 6.89 -2.08
N GLY A 53 13.71 6.14 -1.68
CA GLY A 53 12.98 6.43 -0.45
C GLY A 53 12.09 7.66 -0.53
N ALA A 54 12.01 8.29 -1.69
CA ALA A 54 11.24 9.53 -1.84
C ALA A 54 9.74 9.21 -1.84
N GLU A 55 8.99 9.96 -1.04
CA GLU A 55 7.54 9.88 -1.04
C GLU A 55 6.99 10.41 -2.35
N PHE A 56 6.12 9.63 -3.00
CA PHE A 56 5.48 10.08 -4.24
C PHE A 56 3.98 10.31 -4.01
N ASP A 57 3.40 9.76 -2.97
CA ASP A 57 1.99 9.96 -2.66
C ASP A 57 1.71 9.60 -1.21
N SER A 58 0.75 10.29 -0.59
CA SER A 58 0.33 10.01 0.77
C SER A 58 -1.02 10.61 1.05
N SER A 59 -1.95 9.79 1.53
CA SER A 59 -3.24 10.27 1.98
C SER A 59 -3.11 11.11 3.24
N TRP A 60 -2.14 10.79 4.11
CA TRP A 60 -1.87 11.60 5.29
C TRP A 60 -1.44 13.03 4.92
N SER A 61 -0.63 13.15 3.88
CA SER A 61 -0.18 14.48 3.43
C SER A 61 -1.33 15.32 2.87
N ARG A 62 -2.37 14.68 2.34
CA ARG A 62 -3.57 15.35 1.86
C ARG A 62 -4.60 15.59 2.96
N GLY A 63 -4.40 14.98 4.13
CA GLY A 63 -5.27 15.17 5.29
C GLY A 63 -6.54 14.35 5.32
N GLU A 64 -6.71 13.39 4.38
CA GLU A 64 -7.89 12.53 4.39
C GLU A 64 -7.64 11.19 3.73
N PRO A 65 -8.32 10.12 4.20
CA PRO A 65 -8.21 8.81 3.57
C PRO A 65 -8.89 8.78 2.20
N ILE A 66 -8.60 7.75 1.44
CA ILE A 66 -9.27 7.51 0.15
C ILE A 66 -10.21 6.33 0.27
N ASN A 67 -11.18 6.29 -0.65
CA ASN A 67 -12.23 5.28 -0.66
C ASN A 67 -12.39 4.81 -2.10
N PHE A 68 -11.90 3.61 -2.42
CA PHE A 68 -11.91 3.09 -3.78
C PHE A 68 -12.23 1.60 -3.82
N PRO A 69 -12.92 1.15 -4.88
CA PRO A 69 -12.98 -0.28 -5.18
C PRO A 69 -11.57 -0.81 -5.47
N LEU A 70 -11.23 -1.98 -4.90
CA LEU A 70 -9.92 -2.57 -5.15
C LEU A 70 -9.66 -2.80 -6.65
N SER A 71 -10.69 -3.12 -7.40
CA SER A 71 -10.56 -3.38 -8.84
C SER A 71 -10.07 -2.17 -9.64
N ASN A 72 -10.14 -0.96 -9.06
CA ASN A 72 -9.68 0.27 -9.73
C ASN A 72 -8.23 0.63 -9.35
N LEU A 73 -7.57 -0.18 -8.54
CA LEU A 73 -6.24 0.12 -8.02
C LEU A 73 -5.19 -0.73 -8.70
N ILE A 74 -3.91 -0.42 -8.48
CA ILE A 74 -2.84 -1.21 -9.07
C ILE A 74 -2.91 -2.67 -8.59
N ARG A 75 -2.36 -3.58 -9.40
CA ARG A 75 -2.45 -5.00 -9.09
C ARG A 75 -1.82 -5.36 -7.76
N GLY A 76 -0.73 -4.68 -7.36
CA GLY A 76 -0.13 -4.92 -6.06
C GLY A 76 -1.09 -4.72 -4.91
N TRP A 77 -1.99 -3.73 -5.01
CA TRP A 77 -3.03 -3.53 -4.00
C TRP A 77 -4.15 -4.56 -4.13
N GLN A 78 -4.52 -4.92 -5.38
CA GLN A 78 -5.56 -5.92 -5.60
C GLN A 78 -5.16 -7.29 -5.04
N GLU A 79 -3.88 -7.59 -5.03
CA GLU A 79 -3.35 -8.85 -4.51
C GLU A 79 -2.91 -8.75 -3.06
N GLY A 80 -2.50 -7.57 -2.62
CA GLY A 80 -1.91 -7.39 -1.30
C GLY A 80 -2.87 -6.95 -0.20
N ILE A 81 -3.98 -6.28 -0.53
CA ILE A 81 -4.93 -5.83 0.49
C ILE A 81 -5.92 -6.89 0.92
N PRO A 82 -6.45 -7.78 0.03
CA PRO A 82 -7.34 -8.84 0.50
C PRO A 82 -6.69 -9.63 1.63
N GLY A 83 -7.47 -9.92 2.65
CA GLY A 83 -6.98 -10.56 3.87
C GLY A 83 -6.65 -9.59 4.98
N MET A 84 -6.49 -8.29 4.69
CA MET A 84 -6.36 -7.30 5.76
C MET A 84 -7.68 -7.17 6.50
N LYS A 85 -7.59 -6.87 7.79
CA LYS A 85 -8.76 -6.57 8.61
C LYS A 85 -8.73 -5.11 9.02
N VAL A 86 -9.91 -4.53 9.18
CA VAL A 86 -10.03 -3.15 9.63
C VAL A 86 -9.28 -2.97 10.95
N GLY A 87 -8.51 -1.92 11.05
CA GLY A 87 -7.61 -1.67 12.17
C GLY A 87 -6.18 -2.14 11.91
N GLY A 88 -5.95 -2.84 10.80
CA GLY A 88 -4.63 -3.35 10.46
C GLY A 88 -3.79 -2.35 9.69
N ARG A 89 -2.48 -2.59 9.75
CA ARG A 89 -1.48 -1.87 8.96
C ARG A 89 -0.61 -2.89 8.24
N ARG A 90 -0.47 -2.76 6.95
CA ARG A 90 0.27 -3.71 6.12
C ARG A 90 1.22 -2.97 5.19
N LYS A 91 2.43 -3.49 5.05
CA LYS A 91 3.40 -2.98 4.10
C LYS A 91 3.41 -3.87 2.87
N LEU A 92 3.36 -3.26 1.69
CA LEU A 92 3.44 -3.96 0.41
C LEU A 92 4.66 -3.45 -0.34
N ILE A 93 5.47 -4.35 -0.88
CA ILE A 93 6.53 -3.98 -1.81
C ILE A 93 6.12 -4.52 -3.16
N CYS A 94 5.83 -3.61 -4.08
CA CYS A 94 5.25 -3.93 -5.38
C CYS A 94 6.28 -3.78 -6.48
N PRO A 95 6.66 -4.88 -7.15
CA PRO A 95 7.53 -4.75 -8.32
C PRO A 95 6.81 -4.02 -9.45
N PRO A 96 7.54 -3.52 -10.44
CA PRO A 96 6.94 -2.70 -11.50
C PRO A 96 5.75 -3.33 -12.19
N ALA A 97 5.76 -4.63 -12.43
CA ALA A 97 4.67 -5.32 -13.13
C ALA A 97 3.36 -5.28 -12.34
N LEU A 98 3.41 -5.10 -11.02
CA LEU A 98 2.24 -5.00 -10.16
C LEU A 98 1.98 -3.56 -9.73
N ALA A 99 2.72 -2.61 -10.25
CA ALA A 99 2.55 -1.19 -9.97
C ALA A 99 2.21 -0.46 -11.28
N TYR A 100 3.11 0.35 -11.80
CA TYR A 100 2.83 1.17 -13.00
C TYR A 100 3.52 0.64 -14.26
N GLY A 101 3.90 -0.63 -14.24
CA GLY A 101 4.45 -1.31 -15.40
C GLY A 101 5.96 -1.17 -15.54
N PRO A 102 6.56 -1.92 -16.47
CA PRO A 102 7.99 -1.85 -16.72
C PRO A 102 8.38 -0.49 -17.27
N ALA A 103 9.68 -0.20 -17.27
CA ALA A 103 10.20 1.04 -17.80
C ALA A 103 9.69 1.24 -19.23
N GLY A 104 9.26 2.46 -19.55
CA GLY A 104 8.72 2.76 -20.87
C GLY A 104 7.22 2.62 -21.01
N SER A 105 6.51 2.26 -19.93
CA SER A 105 5.05 2.10 -19.98
C SER A 105 4.27 3.42 -19.99
N GLY A 106 4.95 4.55 -19.87
CA GLY A 106 4.31 5.86 -20.03
C GLY A 106 3.89 6.56 -18.75
N HIS A 107 4.03 5.93 -17.61
CA HIS A 107 3.74 6.57 -16.33
C HIS A 107 5.04 7.05 -15.67
N PRO A 108 5.02 8.19 -14.93
CA PRO A 108 6.24 8.66 -14.26
C PRO A 108 6.88 7.63 -13.32
N LEU A 109 6.09 6.72 -12.76
CA LEU A 109 6.58 5.69 -11.86
C LEU A 109 6.82 4.35 -12.54
N SER A 110 6.70 4.28 -13.87
CA SER A 110 7.00 3.04 -14.60
C SER A 110 8.45 2.62 -14.38
N GLY A 111 8.66 1.32 -14.26
CA GLY A 111 9.98 0.75 -14.03
C GLY A 111 10.44 0.81 -12.59
N GLN A 112 9.65 1.36 -11.68
CA GLN A 112 10.04 1.48 -10.28
C GLN A 112 9.33 0.45 -9.41
N THR A 113 10.07 -0.09 -8.45
CA THR A 113 9.49 -0.85 -7.34
C THR A 113 9.00 0.14 -6.31
N LEU A 114 7.79 -0.05 -5.82
CA LEU A 114 7.16 0.88 -4.90
C LEU A 114 6.86 0.21 -3.57
N ILE A 115 7.04 0.95 -2.49
CA ILE A 115 6.70 0.48 -1.14
C ILE A 115 5.48 1.26 -0.69
N PHE A 116 4.44 0.54 -0.25
CA PHE A 116 3.26 1.16 0.35
C PHE A 116 3.08 0.68 1.77
N VAL A 117 2.72 1.58 2.66
CA VAL A 117 2.21 1.22 3.99
C VAL A 117 0.76 1.68 4.04
N ILE A 118 -0.12 0.76 4.35
CA ILE A 118 -1.57 0.94 4.21
C ILE A 118 -2.24 0.65 5.54
N ASP A 119 -3.07 1.60 6.00
CA ASP A 119 -3.96 1.41 7.14
C ASP A 119 -5.36 1.18 6.60
N LEU A 120 -5.97 0.04 6.93
CA LEU A 120 -7.34 -0.25 6.51
C LEU A 120 -8.31 0.29 7.55
N LEU A 121 -9.14 1.24 7.13
CA LEU A 121 -10.06 1.94 8.01
C LEU A 121 -11.49 1.43 7.86
N GLY A 122 -11.86 0.90 6.71
CA GLY A 122 -13.19 0.36 6.48
C GLY A 122 -13.24 -0.46 5.21
N VAL A 123 -14.23 -1.36 5.12
CA VAL A 123 -14.50 -2.17 3.91
C VAL A 123 -16.00 -2.22 3.67
N LYS A 124 -16.36 -2.35 2.40
CA LYS A 124 -17.75 -2.55 1.98
C LYS A 124 -17.85 -3.70 1.00
#